data_e4783ed73267b5be1f389884a0662b5e
#
_entry.id   e4783ed73267b5be1f389884a0662b5e
#
_cell.length_a   1.000
_cell.length_b   1.000
_cell.length_c   1.000
_cell.angle_alpha   90.00
_cell.angle_beta   90.00
_cell.angle_gamma   90.00
#
_symmetry.space_group_name_H-M   'P 1'
#
loop_
_entity.id
_entity.type
_entity.pdbx_description
1 polymer ?
#
loop_
_entity_poly.entity_id
_entity_poly.type
_entity_poly.pdbx_seq_one_letter_code
_entity_poly.pdbx_strand_id
1 'polypeptide(L)'
;LYSVKEFFRIRTGEDAQQYLLDYDRTMNQRFDGKTTALNQKGVLVGIAPTELEYETNTDGTIVAFIEDNQLWHYDKKADEMSLVFGFADAENMDVRTLCDLHDIRLISVDEKGNTTFTVVGYMNRGVHEGQVGVAVYYFDAEKNSVTEKAFVPSEDGYYLMKEDLGKFVYYSNADEDLYVMIDGTLYLVNLKDNTREVLVKDLEEGQYQVSTDGHLLAYQSEGGRLNESQKIIVLNLKTGKSFDITSEGDEYIKPIGFIRNDFAYGTLRGSDVGTNVSGQNVYPMYKVDIITQKQVVAKTYEVQDFYILDGYVADNMMTLNRVNRNENTYISTTADYITNNQEKEESNITVETYNDDLRGTLVRLTYENGIKDSKAKILKPKQVLFDKPMVVSFDKPKVKNQYYVYALGSLQGVYEKASYAIQEAEKIKGVVISSSQEYVWESGNTPNIYEVNNMDEFRAGEGESTLAACLNRILKLEGAEDINASKELENGKPPAEILTEATGGEGFDLTGCTPEEIRYTISHETPVIAMLSADHAVLVIGYTDAKYAYLDPADGERHSATPDEMKGLVSGSGNVFIGYVK
;
A
#
# COMPACT_ATOMS: atom_id res chain seq x y z
N LEU A 1 26.58 14.72 13.16
CA LEU A 1 26.25 13.33 13.44
C LEU A 1 25.41 12.79 12.26
N TYR A 2 25.61 11.54 11.91
CA TYR A 2 24.89 10.90 10.80
C TYR A 2 24.26 9.60 11.32
N SER A 3 23.02 9.32 10.85
CA SER A 3 22.37 8.03 10.95
C SER A 3 22.68 7.26 9.68
N VAL A 4 23.20 6.02 9.81
CA VAL A 4 23.55 5.18 8.67
C VAL A 4 22.86 3.84 8.84
N LYS A 5 22.07 3.47 7.85
CA LYS A 5 21.40 2.16 7.75
C LYS A 5 21.97 1.41 6.55
N GLU A 6 22.41 0.19 6.76
CA GLU A 6 22.96 -0.67 5.70
C GLU A 6 22.21 -1.98 5.68
N PHE A 7 21.85 -2.40 4.47
CA PHE A 7 21.20 -3.68 4.21
C PHE A 7 22.09 -4.54 3.32
N PHE A 8 22.23 -5.82 3.66
CA PHE A 8 22.98 -6.81 2.89
C PHE A 8 22.09 -8.01 2.63
N ARG A 9 21.85 -8.34 1.36
CA ARG A 9 21.22 -9.60 0.95
C ARG A 9 22.30 -10.59 0.56
N ILE A 10 22.41 -11.69 1.30
CA ILE A 10 23.48 -12.67 1.13
C ILE A 10 22.86 -14.03 0.87
N ARG A 11 23.42 -14.77 -0.10
CA ARG A 11 23.12 -16.18 -0.33
C ARG A 11 24.35 -17.03 -0.02
N THR A 12 24.15 -18.13 0.71
CA THR A 12 25.19 -19.14 0.91
C THR A 12 25.03 -20.20 -0.18
N GLY A 13 26.07 -20.42 -0.99
CA GLY A 13 26.11 -21.47 -2.01
C GLY A 13 26.35 -22.85 -1.41
N GLU A 14 26.19 -23.90 -2.22
CA GLU A 14 26.44 -25.29 -1.82
C GLU A 14 27.90 -25.54 -1.40
N ASP A 15 28.83 -24.73 -1.90
CA ASP A 15 30.27 -24.72 -1.54
C ASP A 15 30.55 -23.98 -0.22
N ALA A 16 29.52 -23.58 0.52
CA ALA A 16 29.58 -22.74 1.72
C ALA A 16 30.15 -21.33 1.49
N GLN A 17 30.32 -20.91 0.25
CA GLN A 17 30.70 -19.52 -0.07
C GLN A 17 29.50 -18.61 0.06
N GLN A 18 29.74 -17.37 0.53
CA GLN A 18 28.72 -16.34 0.64
C GLN A 18 28.79 -15.41 -0.57
N TYR A 19 27.65 -15.22 -1.20
CA TYR A 19 27.50 -14.33 -2.35
C TYR A 19 26.64 -13.14 -1.93
N LEU A 20 27.15 -11.93 -2.14
CA LEU A 20 26.37 -10.70 -1.96
C LEU A 20 25.44 -10.55 -3.16
N LEU A 21 24.14 -10.62 -2.92
CA LEU A 21 23.10 -10.48 -3.95
C LEU A 21 22.65 -9.04 -4.08
N ASP A 22 22.58 -8.31 -2.96
CA ASP A 22 22.17 -6.91 -2.95
C ASP A 22 22.78 -6.17 -1.76
N TYR A 23 22.96 -4.87 -1.93
CA TYR A 23 23.45 -3.98 -0.90
C TYR A 23 22.78 -2.61 -1.04
N ASP A 24 22.21 -2.13 0.05
CA ASP A 24 21.66 -0.79 0.13
C ASP A 24 22.24 -0.03 1.32
N ARG A 25 22.40 1.27 1.17
CA ARG A 25 22.90 2.15 2.22
C ARG A 25 22.18 3.49 2.19
N THR A 26 21.53 3.80 3.30
CA THR A 26 20.95 5.12 3.53
C THR A 26 21.78 5.87 4.57
N MET A 27 22.04 7.14 4.33
CA MET A 27 22.74 8.00 5.27
C MET A 27 22.03 9.34 5.39
N ASN A 28 21.54 9.66 6.59
CA ASN A 28 20.89 10.93 6.89
C ASN A 28 21.75 11.73 7.87
N GLN A 29 21.78 13.03 7.72
CA GLN A 29 22.41 13.93 8.67
C GLN A 29 21.43 14.21 9.81
N ARG A 30 21.76 13.88 11.04
CA ARG A 30 20.92 14.25 12.18
C ARG A 30 20.84 15.76 12.31
N PHE A 31 19.63 16.28 12.23
CA PHE A 31 19.36 17.71 12.40
C PHE A 31 19.57 18.12 13.87
N ASP A 32 20.25 19.21 14.15
CA ASP A 32 20.52 19.66 15.52
C ASP A 32 20.04 21.08 15.84
N GLY A 33 19.49 21.78 14.88
CA GLY A 33 18.96 23.15 15.05
C GLY A 33 19.95 24.21 15.54
N LYS A 34 21.12 23.81 16.03
CA LYS A 34 22.09 24.72 16.72
C LYS A 34 23.14 25.29 15.79
N THR A 35 23.51 24.54 14.76
CA THR A 35 24.59 24.90 13.84
C THR A 35 24.09 25.03 12.42
N THR A 36 24.28 26.19 11.79
CA THR A 36 24.01 26.42 10.35
C THR A 36 22.64 25.95 9.82
N ALA A 37 21.68 25.70 10.72
CA ALA A 37 20.34 25.25 10.34
C ALA A 37 19.55 26.35 9.59
N LEU A 38 19.81 27.61 9.87
CA LEU A 38 19.14 28.73 9.21
C LEU A 38 20.10 29.46 8.27
N ASN A 39 19.62 29.85 7.13
CA ASN A 39 20.25 30.80 6.22
C ASN A 39 19.19 31.71 5.59
N GLN A 40 19.59 32.73 4.85
CA GLN A 40 18.65 33.69 4.26
C GLN A 40 17.56 33.08 3.39
N LYS A 41 17.73 31.84 2.90
CA LYS A 41 16.74 31.16 2.08
C LYS A 41 15.77 30.32 2.88
N GLY A 42 16.20 29.75 4.01
CA GLY A 42 15.34 28.86 4.77
C GLY A 42 16.04 27.98 5.79
N VAL A 43 15.39 26.90 6.18
CA VAL A 43 15.89 25.91 7.12
C VAL A 43 16.66 24.82 6.37
N LEU A 44 17.97 24.74 6.60
CA LEU A 44 18.82 23.71 6.02
C LEU A 44 18.69 22.43 6.85
N VAL A 45 17.99 21.44 6.32
CA VAL A 45 17.81 20.14 6.96
C VAL A 45 19.09 19.31 6.88
N GLY A 46 19.78 19.37 5.75
CA GLY A 46 21.05 18.68 5.53
C GLY A 46 20.91 17.51 4.57
N ILE A 47 21.68 16.42 4.79
CA ILE A 47 21.55 15.18 4.04
C ILE A 47 20.32 14.43 4.62
N ALA A 48 19.22 14.48 3.88
CA ALA A 48 17.92 13.96 4.29
C ALA A 48 17.19 13.37 3.08
N PRO A 49 16.11 12.59 3.27
CA PRO A 49 15.23 12.18 2.19
C PRO A 49 14.69 13.39 1.42
N THR A 50 14.56 13.25 0.10
CA THR A 50 14.03 14.32 -0.76
C THR A 50 12.53 14.57 -0.53
N GLU A 51 11.83 13.57 0.00
CA GLU A 51 10.42 13.61 0.40
C GLU A 51 10.32 13.88 1.91
N LEU A 52 10.66 15.10 2.30
CA LEU A 52 10.56 15.53 3.70
C LEU A 52 9.10 15.77 4.06
N GLU A 53 8.62 15.10 5.12
CA GLU A 53 7.28 15.34 5.68
C GLU A 53 7.28 16.66 6.47
N TYR A 54 6.42 17.59 6.07
CA TYR A 54 6.26 18.87 6.75
C TYR A 54 4.84 19.42 6.60
N GLU A 55 4.42 20.20 7.59
CA GLU A 55 3.18 20.95 7.61
C GLU A 55 3.43 22.40 8.01
N THR A 56 2.60 23.31 7.50
CA THR A 56 2.72 24.75 7.75
C THR A 56 1.40 25.35 8.18
N ASN A 57 1.46 26.49 8.90
CA ASN A 57 0.30 27.35 9.03
C ASN A 57 -0.01 28.05 7.69
N THR A 58 -1.22 28.62 7.55
CA THR A 58 -1.69 29.19 6.28
C THR A 58 -0.79 30.31 5.73
N ASP A 59 -0.22 31.16 6.59
CA ASP A 59 0.65 32.25 6.15
C ASP A 59 2.13 31.85 5.93
N GLY A 60 2.46 30.55 6.10
CA GLY A 60 3.80 30.00 5.89
C GLY A 60 4.87 30.63 6.79
N THR A 61 4.51 31.06 7.99
CA THR A 61 5.47 31.61 8.98
C THR A 61 5.93 30.59 9.99
N ILE A 62 5.19 29.50 10.11
CA ILE A 62 5.48 28.39 11.02
C ILE A 62 5.55 27.10 10.19
N VAL A 63 6.55 26.28 10.48
CA VAL A 63 6.70 24.95 9.88
C VAL A 63 7.01 23.90 10.95
N ALA A 64 6.30 22.79 10.88
CA ALA A 64 6.68 21.55 11.56
C ALA A 64 7.20 20.57 10.52
N PHE A 65 8.29 19.88 10.81
CA PHE A 65 8.90 18.91 9.89
C PHE A 65 9.51 17.74 10.65
N ILE A 66 9.60 16.59 9.97
CA ILE A 66 10.13 15.36 10.53
C ILE A 66 11.47 15.06 9.89
N GLU A 67 12.50 14.83 10.72
CA GLU A 67 13.82 14.40 10.28
C GLU A 67 14.42 13.41 11.28
N ASP A 68 14.92 12.27 10.79
CA ASP A 68 15.56 11.21 11.57
C ASP A 68 14.74 10.80 12.83
N ASN A 69 13.43 10.53 12.64
CA ASN A 69 12.47 10.22 13.71
C ASN A 69 12.39 11.29 14.82
N GLN A 70 12.58 12.54 14.45
CA GLN A 70 12.40 13.70 15.32
C GLN A 70 11.45 14.70 14.68
N LEU A 71 10.52 15.23 15.46
CA LEU A 71 9.62 16.30 15.07
C LEU A 71 10.19 17.63 15.52
N TRP A 72 10.44 18.50 14.56
CA TRP A 72 10.92 19.85 14.75
C TRP A 72 9.85 20.87 14.38
N HIS A 73 9.86 22.00 15.04
CA HIS A 73 8.97 23.13 14.80
C HIS A 73 9.80 24.41 14.75
N TYR A 74 9.58 25.24 13.73
CA TYR A 74 10.24 26.54 13.58
C TYR A 74 9.22 27.66 13.37
N ASP A 75 9.27 28.69 14.23
CA ASP A 75 8.53 29.93 14.10
C ASP A 75 9.47 31.03 13.60
N LYS A 76 9.24 31.46 12.34
CA LYS A 76 10.01 32.53 11.67
C LYS A 76 9.86 33.88 12.35
N LYS A 77 8.67 34.20 12.91
CA LYS A 77 8.39 35.50 13.54
C LYS A 77 9.10 35.60 14.88
N ALA A 78 9.06 34.55 15.69
CA ALA A 78 9.73 34.48 16.99
C ALA A 78 11.22 34.17 16.85
N ASP A 79 11.66 33.63 15.71
CA ASP A 79 13.01 33.09 15.48
C ASP A 79 13.36 31.99 16.51
N GLU A 80 12.37 31.11 16.74
CA GLU A 80 12.44 30.03 17.72
C GLU A 80 12.29 28.65 17.03
N MET A 81 13.13 27.71 17.43
CA MET A 81 13.09 26.33 16.94
C MET A 81 12.94 25.38 18.12
N SER A 82 11.97 24.48 18.04
CA SER A 82 11.67 23.51 19.10
C SER A 82 11.86 22.08 18.58
N LEU A 83 12.59 21.25 19.34
CA LEU A 83 12.52 19.79 19.19
C LEU A 83 11.25 19.32 19.90
N VAL A 84 10.15 19.18 19.16
CA VAL A 84 8.82 18.87 19.73
C VAL A 84 8.76 17.45 20.27
N PHE A 85 9.27 16.49 19.48
CA PHE A 85 9.27 15.08 19.86
C PHE A 85 10.47 14.33 19.28
N GLY A 86 10.94 13.34 20.03
CA GLY A 86 11.92 12.34 19.63
C GLY A 86 12.26 11.46 20.82
N PHE A 87 12.42 10.15 20.59
CA PHE A 87 12.91 9.24 21.64
C PHE A 87 14.40 9.41 21.94
N ALA A 88 15.13 10.03 21.01
CA ALA A 88 16.54 10.36 21.16
C ALA A 88 16.73 11.86 21.23
N ASP A 89 17.38 12.35 22.27
CA ASP A 89 17.92 13.70 22.34
C ASP A 89 19.39 13.65 22.83
N ALA A 90 20.04 14.81 22.91
CA ALA A 90 21.44 14.88 23.33
C ALA A 90 21.70 14.36 24.75
N GLU A 91 20.66 14.26 25.58
CA GLU A 91 20.75 13.82 26.98
C GLU A 91 20.39 12.34 27.17
N ASN A 92 19.66 11.76 26.18
CA ASN A 92 19.09 10.40 26.22
C ASN A 92 19.60 9.51 25.07
N MET A 93 20.89 9.52 24.81
CA MET A 93 21.55 8.67 23.82
C MET A 93 21.98 7.35 24.45
N ASP A 94 21.07 6.38 24.52
CA ASP A 94 21.40 4.99 24.88
C ASP A 94 20.99 4.01 23.76
N VAL A 95 21.17 2.72 23.96
CA VAL A 95 20.90 1.68 22.94
C VAL A 95 19.43 1.66 22.47
N ARG A 96 18.49 2.11 23.30
CA ARG A 96 17.07 2.20 22.94
C ARG A 96 16.83 3.20 21.80
N THR A 97 17.68 4.22 21.68
CA THR A 97 17.57 5.22 20.60
C THR A 97 17.92 4.68 19.22
N LEU A 98 18.55 3.51 19.17
CA LEU A 98 18.85 2.80 17.91
C LEU A 98 17.67 1.99 17.38
N CYS A 99 16.61 1.81 18.18
CA CYS A 99 15.38 1.20 17.74
C CYS A 99 14.57 2.20 16.90
N ASP A 100 14.49 1.96 15.60
CA ASP A 100 13.78 2.80 14.61
C ASP A 100 12.41 2.24 14.24
N LEU A 101 11.84 1.34 15.05
CA LEU A 101 10.55 0.69 14.81
C LEU A 101 9.38 1.61 15.20
N HIS A 102 9.40 2.85 14.75
CA HIS A 102 8.32 3.82 14.92
C HIS A 102 8.40 4.89 13.85
N ASP A 103 7.24 5.44 13.48
CA ASP A 103 7.11 6.59 12.60
C ASP A 103 6.43 7.74 13.37
N ILE A 104 6.78 8.96 13.05
CA ILE A 104 6.04 10.15 13.45
C ILE A 104 5.22 10.59 12.25
N ARG A 105 3.97 11.02 12.44
CA ARG A 105 3.12 11.55 11.38
C ARG A 105 2.49 12.86 11.81
N LEU A 106 2.62 13.87 10.98
CA LEU A 106 1.95 15.14 11.17
C LEU A 106 0.46 15.02 10.80
N ILE A 107 -0.41 15.54 11.66
CA ILE A 107 -1.84 15.65 11.39
C ILE A 107 -2.22 17.08 11.00
N SER A 108 -1.75 18.07 11.76
CA SER A 108 -2.08 19.47 11.47
C SER A 108 -1.16 20.44 12.21
N VAL A 109 -0.96 21.62 11.61
CA VAL A 109 -0.40 22.81 12.25
C VAL A 109 -1.42 23.93 12.14
N ASP A 110 -1.82 24.53 13.26
CA ASP A 110 -2.76 25.65 13.26
C ASP A 110 -2.06 27.02 13.09
N GLU A 111 -2.84 28.09 12.98
CA GLU A 111 -2.34 29.46 12.78
C GLU A 111 -1.42 29.97 13.90
N LYS A 112 -1.50 29.37 15.08
CA LYS A 112 -0.64 29.71 16.23
C LYS A 112 0.58 28.81 16.35
N GLY A 113 0.70 27.81 15.46
CA GLY A 113 1.75 26.82 15.48
C GLY A 113 1.50 25.64 16.41
N ASN A 114 0.29 25.51 16.98
CA ASN A 114 -0.04 24.30 17.69
C ASN A 114 -0.07 23.14 16.72
N THR A 115 0.57 22.04 17.08
CA THR A 115 0.80 20.92 16.20
C THR A 115 0.17 19.65 16.76
N THR A 116 -0.66 18.98 15.98
CA THR A 116 -1.17 17.63 16.27
C THR A 116 -0.36 16.63 15.48
N PHE A 117 0.09 15.57 16.14
CA PHE A 117 0.88 14.51 15.51
C PHE A 117 0.65 13.16 16.20
N THR A 118 0.99 12.08 15.50
CA THR A 118 0.97 10.74 16.05
C THR A 118 2.37 10.13 16.02
N VAL A 119 2.60 9.22 16.97
CA VAL A 119 3.75 8.31 16.98
C VAL A 119 3.20 6.91 16.82
N VAL A 120 3.56 6.27 15.71
CA VAL A 120 3.03 4.97 15.28
C VAL A 120 4.13 3.94 15.40
N GLY A 121 4.00 2.96 16.28
CA GLY A 121 5.00 1.90 16.39
C GLY A 121 5.37 1.52 17.82
N TYR A 122 6.62 1.08 17.94
CA TYR A 122 7.20 0.68 19.21
C TYR A 122 7.60 1.91 20.04
N MET A 123 7.09 1.97 21.27
CA MET A 123 7.39 3.06 22.19
C MET A 123 8.71 2.80 22.91
N ASN A 124 9.77 3.49 22.47
CA ASN A 124 11.12 3.30 23.02
C ASN A 124 11.27 3.80 24.46
N ARG A 125 10.45 4.76 24.85
CA ARG A 125 10.52 5.46 26.15
C ARG A 125 9.15 5.95 26.59
N GLY A 126 9.06 6.37 27.83
CA GLY A 126 7.89 7.00 28.41
C GLY A 126 6.93 6.03 29.07
N VAL A 127 5.67 6.45 29.24
CA VAL A 127 4.65 5.67 29.97
C VAL A 127 4.32 4.35 29.27
N HIS A 128 4.44 4.32 27.94
CA HIS A 128 4.12 3.15 27.11
C HIS A 128 5.38 2.39 26.64
N GLU A 129 6.53 2.61 27.30
CA GLU A 129 7.79 1.92 26.92
C GLU A 129 7.59 0.41 26.83
N GLY A 130 8.03 -0.18 25.70
CA GLY A 130 7.90 -1.61 25.44
C GLY A 130 6.59 -2.04 24.78
N GLN A 131 5.64 -1.13 24.58
CA GLN A 131 4.38 -1.40 23.88
C GLN A 131 4.46 -0.97 22.40
N VAL A 132 3.65 -1.60 21.57
CA VAL A 132 3.39 -1.19 20.19
C VAL A 132 2.01 -0.57 20.13
N GLY A 133 1.85 0.50 19.35
CA GLY A 133 0.57 1.16 19.21
C GLY A 133 0.68 2.52 18.54
N VAL A 134 -0.38 3.31 18.65
CA VAL A 134 -0.45 4.69 18.15
C VAL A 134 -0.67 5.63 19.32
N ALA A 135 0.30 6.51 19.59
CA ALA A 135 0.18 7.59 20.54
C ALA A 135 -0.17 8.90 19.82
N VAL A 136 -1.18 9.61 20.30
CA VAL A 136 -1.65 10.89 19.78
C VAL A 136 -1.19 12.00 20.67
N TYR A 137 -0.48 12.97 20.11
CA TYR A 137 0.10 14.10 20.83
C TYR A 137 -0.40 15.45 20.29
N TYR A 138 -0.42 16.41 21.18
CA TYR A 138 -0.68 17.81 20.88
C TYR A 138 0.42 18.70 21.46
N PHE A 139 1.04 19.48 20.59
CA PHE A 139 2.01 20.50 20.97
C PHE A 139 1.33 21.87 21.05
N ASP A 140 1.34 22.50 22.21
CA ASP A 140 0.90 23.86 22.46
C ASP A 140 2.12 24.79 22.30
N ALA A 141 2.17 25.53 21.20
CA ALA A 141 3.32 26.37 20.86
C ALA A 141 3.48 27.54 21.85
N GLU A 142 2.38 28.16 22.33
CA GLU A 142 2.44 29.27 23.28
C GLU A 142 2.99 28.83 24.63
N LYS A 143 2.56 27.67 25.12
CA LYS A 143 3.04 27.11 26.39
C LYS A 143 4.38 26.35 26.24
N ASN A 144 4.79 26.09 25.01
CA ASN A 144 5.90 25.21 24.68
C ASN A 144 5.81 23.88 25.44
N SER A 145 4.70 23.17 25.26
CA SER A 145 4.40 21.92 25.96
C SER A 145 3.78 20.88 25.05
N VAL A 146 4.17 19.63 25.23
CA VAL A 146 3.61 18.46 24.51
C VAL A 146 2.72 17.69 25.48
N THR A 147 1.53 17.35 24.99
CA THR A 147 0.49 16.66 25.77
C THR A 147 0.07 15.40 25.02
N GLU A 148 0.15 14.24 25.67
CA GLU A 148 -0.45 13.02 25.13
C GLU A 148 -1.97 13.08 25.27
N LYS A 149 -2.69 12.86 24.17
CA LYS A 149 -4.15 12.90 24.13
C LYS A 149 -4.76 11.50 24.25
N ALA A 150 -4.16 10.53 23.56
CA ALA A 150 -4.61 9.15 23.61
C ALA A 150 -3.47 8.20 23.27
N PHE A 151 -3.59 6.95 23.70
CA PHE A 151 -2.78 5.83 23.25
C PHE A 151 -3.69 4.67 22.85
N VAL A 152 -3.49 4.16 21.65
CA VAL A 152 -4.19 3.00 21.11
C VAL A 152 -3.18 1.85 21.03
N PRO A 153 -3.20 0.89 21.97
CA PRO A 153 -2.28 -0.24 21.95
C PRO A 153 -2.64 -1.23 20.85
N SER A 154 -1.62 -1.89 20.32
CA SER A 154 -1.73 -3.07 19.47
C SER A 154 -1.01 -4.25 20.11
N GLU A 155 -1.53 -5.47 19.89
CA GLU A 155 -0.84 -6.71 20.28
C GLU A 155 0.08 -7.22 19.15
N ASP A 156 -0.08 -6.68 17.94
CA ASP A 156 0.75 -7.02 16.78
C ASP A 156 2.11 -6.33 16.85
N GLY A 157 3.09 -6.93 16.17
CA GLY A 157 4.40 -6.29 15.97
C GLY A 157 4.28 -5.02 15.11
N TYR A 158 5.26 -4.13 15.21
CA TYR A 158 5.27 -2.83 14.53
C TYR A 158 4.85 -2.89 13.05
N TYR A 159 5.41 -3.82 12.29
CA TYR A 159 5.16 -3.89 10.85
C TYR A 159 3.71 -4.24 10.51
N LEU A 160 3.12 -5.21 11.20
CA LEU A 160 1.73 -5.59 11.00
C LEU A 160 0.77 -4.50 11.49
N MET A 161 1.05 -3.96 12.68
CA MET A 161 0.25 -2.86 13.23
C MET A 161 0.25 -1.64 12.29
N LYS A 162 1.38 -1.32 11.65
CA LYS A 162 1.48 -0.23 10.67
C LYS A 162 0.55 -0.44 9.47
N GLU A 163 0.36 -1.68 9.04
CA GLU A 163 -0.49 -2.04 7.89
C GLU A 163 -1.99 -2.13 8.24
N ASP A 164 -2.36 -2.07 9.50
CA ASP A 164 -3.76 -2.02 9.96
C ASP A 164 -4.03 -0.72 10.74
N LEU A 165 -3.93 -0.73 12.05
CA LEU A 165 -4.14 0.43 12.93
C LEU A 165 -3.30 1.64 12.50
N GLY A 166 -2.07 1.42 12.06
CA GLY A 166 -1.17 2.47 11.63
C GLY A 166 -1.56 3.13 10.30
N LYS A 167 -2.45 2.55 9.50
CA LYS A 167 -2.85 3.14 8.21
C LYS A 167 -3.66 4.41 8.39
N PHE A 168 -4.56 4.42 9.36
CA PHE A 168 -5.45 5.56 9.55
C PHE A 168 -5.77 5.81 11.03
N VAL A 169 -5.20 6.89 11.54
CA VAL A 169 -5.56 7.52 12.81
C VAL A 169 -5.55 9.03 12.61
N TYR A 170 -6.66 9.69 12.94
CA TYR A 170 -6.80 11.14 12.85
C TYR A 170 -7.38 11.70 14.14
N TYR A 171 -6.83 12.80 14.64
CA TYR A 171 -7.32 13.48 15.85
C TYR A 171 -7.63 14.95 15.55
N SER A 172 -8.88 15.35 15.83
CA SER A 172 -9.33 16.74 15.82
C SER A 172 -9.23 17.33 17.22
N ASN A 173 -8.30 18.26 17.43
CA ASN A 173 -8.14 18.89 18.75
C ASN A 173 -9.30 19.84 19.10
N ALA A 174 -10.03 20.35 18.12
CA ALA A 174 -11.15 21.27 18.36
C ALA A 174 -12.33 20.58 19.05
N ASP A 175 -12.65 19.36 18.63
CA ASP A 175 -13.78 18.58 19.10
C ASP A 175 -13.35 17.47 20.07
N GLU A 176 -12.05 17.23 20.22
CA GLU A 176 -11.43 16.11 20.93
C GLU A 176 -11.89 14.74 20.38
N ASP A 177 -12.10 14.70 19.05
CA ASP A 177 -12.53 13.52 18.32
C ASP A 177 -11.34 12.75 17.72
N LEU A 178 -11.29 11.45 18.00
CA LEU A 178 -10.30 10.51 17.49
C LEU A 178 -10.99 9.55 16.52
N TYR A 179 -10.58 9.58 15.27
CA TYR A 179 -10.98 8.62 14.25
C TYR A 179 -9.91 7.53 14.14
N VAL A 180 -10.32 6.28 14.18
CA VAL A 180 -9.42 5.12 14.12
C VAL A 180 -10.02 4.07 13.21
N MET A 181 -9.21 3.54 12.29
CA MET A 181 -9.55 2.38 11.46
C MET A 181 -8.79 1.16 11.98
N ILE A 182 -9.51 0.11 12.29
CA ILE A 182 -8.95 -1.17 12.72
C ILE A 182 -9.77 -2.29 12.09
N ASP A 183 -9.12 -3.23 11.41
CA ASP A 183 -9.72 -4.39 10.76
C ASP A 183 -11.00 -4.02 9.97
N GLY A 184 -10.88 -2.97 9.14
CA GLY A 184 -11.99 -2.46 8.33
C GLY A 184 -13.13 -1.81 9.13
N THR A 185 -12.99 -1.62 10.44
CA THR A 185 -13.98 -0.94 11.26
C THR A 185 -13.52 0.48 11.57
N LEU A 186 -14.31 1.46 11.18
CA LEU A 186 -14.07 2.87 11.47
C LEU A 186 -14.77 3.28 12.77
N TYR A 187 -13.97 3.70 13.72
CA TYR A 187 -14.43 4.18 15.02
C TYR A 187 -14.27 5.70 15.12
N LEU A 188 -15.26 6.34 15.73
CA LEU A 188 -15.17 7.69 16.26
C LEU A 188 -15.18 7.61 17.79
N VAL A 189 -14.14 8.12 18.42
CA VAL A 189 -13.99 8.17 19.88
C VAL A 189 -13.86 9.62 20.31
N ASN A 190 -14.85 10.13 21.04
CA ASN A 190 -14.74 11.45 21.67
C ASN A 190 -13.96 11.29 22.98
N LEU A 191 -12.78 11.92 23.05
CA LEU A 191 -11.87 11.76 24.21
C LEU A 191 -12.33 12.56 25.44
N LYS A 192 -13.16 13.59 25.26
CA LYS A 192 -13.69 14.41 26.34
C LYS A 192 -14.73 13.66 27.16
N ASP A 193 -15.66 13.01 26.47
CA ASP A 193 -16.79 12.31 27.09
C ASP A 193 -16.54 10.80 27.18
N ASN A 194 -15.43 10.32 26.60
CA ASN A 194 -15.07 8.91 26.48
C ASN A 194 -16.19 8.06 25.82
N THR A 195 -16.87 8.66 24.84
CA THR A 195 -17.90 7.97 24.05
C THR A 195 -17.29 7.37 22.81
N ARG A 196 -17.81 6.21 22.38
CA ARG A 196 -17.36 5.50 21.19
C ARG A 196 -18.53 5.22 20.27
N GLU A 197 -18.39 5.55 19.01
CA GLU A 197 -19.32 5.25 17.92
C GLU A 197 -18.61 4.43 16.84
N VAL A 198 -19.32 3.47 16.27
CA VAL A 198 -18.89 2.75 15.08
C VAL A 198 -19.57 3.40 13.88
N LEU A 199 -18.78 4.02 13.01
CA LEU A 199 -19.31 4.69 11.82
C LEU A 199 -19.62 3.68 10.71
N VAL A 200 -18.77 2.69 10.54
CA VAL A 200 -18.95 1.57 9.58
C VAL A 200 -18.12 0.37 10.02
N LYS A 201 -18.52 -0.84 9.63
CA LYS A 201 -17.83 -2.12 9.91
C LYS A 201 -17.52 -2.87 8.64
N ASP A 202 -16.59 -3.81 8.77
CA ASP A 202 -16.25 -4.81 7.76
C ASP A 202 -15.93 -4.19 6.39
N LEU A 203 -15.25 -3.01 6.38
CA LEU A 203 -14.72 -2.43 5.15
C LEU A 203 -13.59 -3.33 4.62
N GLU A 204 -13.73 -3.73 3.37
CA GLU A 204 -12.69 -4.43 2.61
C GLU A 204 -11.73 -3.44 1.95
N GLU A 205 -10.61 -3.95 1.46
CA GLU A 205 -9.70 -3.16 0.64
C GLU A 205 -10.43 -2.57 -0.58
N GLY A 206 -10.24 -1.28 -0.84
CA GLY A 206 -10.93 -0.54 -1.91
C GLY A 206 -12.27 0.07 -1.50
N GLN A 207 -12.83 -0.24 -0.33
CA GLN A 207 -14.08 0.37 0.16
C GLN A 207 -13.88 1.73 0.82
N TYR A 208 -12.65 2.13 1.09
CA TYR A 208 -12.33 3.46 1.62
C TYR A 208 -11.06 4.04 1.00
N GLN A 209 -10.96 5.36 1.01
CA GLN A 209 -9.81 6.11 0.54
C GLN A 209 -9.56 7.31 1.44
N VAL A 210 -8.30 7.65 1.65
CA VAL A 210 -7.86 8.82 2.42
C VAL A 210 -7.18 9.80 1.48
N SER A 211 -7.44 11.11 1.61
CA SER A 211 -6.72 12.12 0.83
C SER A 211 -5.23 12.16 1.21
N THR A 212 -4.39 12.62 0.29
CA THR A 212 -2.93 12.70 0.49
C THR A 212 -2.56 13.55 1.71
N ASP A 213 -3.34 14.61 1.99
CA ASP A 213 -3.16 15.47 3.17
C ASP A 213 -3.80 14.89 4.46
N GLY A 214 -4.39 13.69 4.40
CA GLY A 214 -5.01 13.00 5.54
C GLY A 214 -6.29 13.64 6.09
N HIS A 215 -6.83 14.70 5.45
CA HIS A 215 -7.96 15.45 6.00
C HIS A 215 -9.33 15.03 5.49
N LEU A 216 -9.39 14.22 4.43
CA LEU A 216 -10.62 13.70 3.86
C LEU A 216 -10.59 12.17 3.88
N LEU A 217 -11.71 11.59 4.27
CA LEU A 217 -11.96 10.15 4.23
C LEU A 217 -13.22 9.90 3.40
N ALA A 218 -13.12 9.09 2.36
CA ALA A 218 -14.26 8.59 1.62
C ALA A 218 -14.41 7.09 1.88
N TYR A 219 -15.61 6.64 2.20
CA TYR A 219 -15.88 5.22 2.47
C TYR A 219 -17.30 4.83 2.07
N GLN A 220 -17.48 3.56 1.68
CA GLN A 220 -18.81 3.00 1.44
C GLN A 220 -19.55 2.84 2.77
N SER A 221 -20.85 3.11 2.77
CA SER A 221 -21.66 3.10 3.99
C SER A 221 -21.91 1.71 4.57
N GLU A 222 -21.62 0.66 3.79
CA GLU A 222 -21.76 -0.74 4.18
C GLU A 222 -20.50 -1.52 3.81
N GLY A 223 -19.88 -2.20 4.77
CA GLY A 223 -18.75 -3.09 4.56
C GLY A 223 -19.15 -4.43 3.94
N GLY A 224 -18.15 -5.16 3.40
CA GLY A 224 -18.35 -6.47 2.80
C GLY A 224 -19.14 -6.47 1.49
N ARG A 225 -19.32 -5.29 0.87
CA ARG A 225 -20.11 -5.11 -0.37
C ARG A 225 -19.46 -4.15 -1.36
N LEU A 226 -18.17 -4.31 -1.59
CA LEU A 226 -17.40 -3.41 -2.48
C LEU A 226 -18.07 -3.16 -3.83
N ASN A 227 -18.68 -4.18 -4.42
CA ASN A 227 -19.28 -4.13 -5.74
C ASN A 227 -20.80 -3.91 -5.73
N GLU A 228 -21.43 -3.80 -4.56
CA GLU A 228 -22.88 -3.70 -4.41
C GLU A 228 -23.31 -2.50 -3.56
N SER A 229 -22.38 -1.62 -3.21
CA SER A 229 -22.69 -0.43 -2.42
C SER A 229 -23.26 0.68 -3.29
N GLN A 230 -24.36 1.26 -2.86
CA GLN A 230 -25.03 2.39 -3.52
C GLN A 230 -24.75 3.73 -2.85
N LYS A 231 -23.90 3.75 -1.80
CA LYS A 231 -23.63 4.97 -1.07
C LYS A 231 -22.16 5.05 -0.63
N ILE A 232 -21.55 6.20 -0.95
CA ILE A 232 -20.25 6.61 -0.42
C ILE A 232 -20.45 7.86 0.44
N ILE A 233 -19.81 7.90 1.60
CA ILE A 233 -19.76 9.06 2.49
C ILE A 233 -18.37 9.69 2.35
N VAL A 234 -18.31 10.98 2.06
CA VAL A 234 -17.06 11.77 2.06
C VAL A 234 -17.07 12.65 3.30
N LEU A 235 -16.17 12.36 4.23
CA LEU A 235 -16.05 12.99 5.54
C LEU A 235 -14.83 13.92 5.56
N ASN A 236 -15.06 15.17 5.94
CA ASN A 236 -13.98 16.11 6.24
C ASN A 236 -13.65 16.02 7.74
N LEU A 237 -12.50 15.44 8.04
CA LEU A 237 -12.04 15.13 9.40
C LEU A 237 -11.71 16.39 10.23
N LYS A 238 -11.34 17.50 9.57
CA LYS A 238 -11.07 18.79 10.23
C LYS A 238 -12.35 19.42 10.78
N THR A 239 -13.47 19.22 10.08
CA THR A 239 -14.73 19.93 10.38
C THR A 239 -15.84 19.02 10.85
N GLY A 240 -15.64 17.69 10.81
CA GLY A 240 -16.67 16.68 11.10
C GLY A 240 -17.83 16.67 10.10
N LYS A 241 -17.78 17.49 9.03
CA LYS A 241 -18.84 17.57 8.02
C LYS A 241 -18.66 16.49 6.96
N SER A 242 -19.78 15.92 6.54
CA SER A 242 -19.79 14.93 5.47
C SER A 242 -20.84 15.26 4.40
N PHE A 243 -20.68 14.64 3.24
CA PHE A 243 -21.72 14.59 2.23
C PHE A 243 -21.79 13.19 1.62
N ASP A 244 -22.95 12.86 1.08
CA ASP A 244 -23.23 11.55 0.51
C ASP A 244 -23.17 11.61 -1.01
N ILE A 245 -22.62 10.55 -1.61
CA ILE A 245 -22.73 10.24 -3.04
C ILE A 245 -23.57 8.97 -3.12
N THR A 246 -24.64 9.01 -3.92
CA THR A 246 -25.57 7.90 -4.02
C THR A 246 -25.82 7.53 -5.47
N SER A 247 -26.05 6.23 -5.73
CA SER A 247 -26.58 5.69 -6.98
C SER A 247 -27.95 5.05 -6.73
N GLU A 248 -28.68 4.76 -7.81
CA GLU A 248 -30.01 4.19 -7.73
C GLU A 248 -30.17 3.00 -8.70
N GLY A 249 -31.19 2.16 -8.46
CA GLY A 249 -31.54 1.05 -9.35
C GLY A 249 -30.46 -0.03 -9.41
N ASP A 250 -29.97 -0.34 -10.60
CA ASP A 250 -28.94 -1.34 -10.88
C ASP A 250 -27.51 -0.75 -10.88
N GLU A 251 -27.33 0.46 -10.36
CA GLU A 251 -26.04 1.12 -10.31
C GLU A 251 -25.43 1.06 -8.90
N TYR A 252 -24.12 0.79 -8.86
CA TYR A 252 -23.31 0.74 -7.64
C TYR A 252 -22.09 1.62 -7.81
N ILE A 253 -21.51 2.09 -6.71
CA ILE A 253 -20.40 3.05 -6.73
C ILE A 253 -19.22 2.57 -5.90
N LYS A 254 -17.99 2.78 -6.44
CA LYS A 254 -16.73 2.37 -5.81
C LYS A 254 -15.79 3.56 -5.63
N PRO A 255 -15.14 3.70 -4.46
CA PRO A 255 -14.06 4.67 -4.28
C PRO A 255 -12.87 4.32 -5.17
N ILE A 256 -12.22 5.34 -5.77
CA ILE A 256 -10.97 5.16 -6.52
C ILE A 256 -9.82 5.87 -5.80
N GLY A 257 -10.03 7.09 -5.34
CA GLY A 257 -9.01 7.85 -4.62
C GLY A 257 -9.26 9.35 -4.66
N PHE A 258 -8.28 10.10 -4.14
CA PHE A 258 -8.31 11.56 -4.18
C PHE A 258 -7.21 12.09 -5.10
N ILE A 259 -7.58 12.93 -6.05
CA ILE A 259 -6.63 13.74 -6.81
C ILE A 259 -6.57 15.08 -6.08
N ARG A 260 -5.54 15.28 -5.26
CA ARG A 260 -5.51 16.33 -4.24
C ARG A 260 -6.70 16.20 -3.29
N ASN A 261 -7.61 17.18 -3.29
CA ASN A 261 -8.80 17.21 -2.43
C ASN A 261 -10.11 16.90 -3.19
N ASP A 262 -10.03 16.56 -4.48
CA ASP A 262 -11.17 16.15 -5.28
C ASP A 262 -11.28 14.62 -5.26
N PHE A 263 -12.47 14.11 -4.95
CA PHE A 263 -12.71 12.69 -4.80
C PHE A 263 -13.16 12.05 -6.11
N ALA A 264 -12.53 10.93 -6.47
CA ALA A 264 -12.85 10.14 -7.64
C ALA A 264 -13.54 8.83 -7.24
N TYR A 265 -14.64 8.53 -7.92
CA TYR A 265 -15.38 7.28 -7.75
C TYR A 265 -15.85 6.74 -9.10
N GLY A 266 -15.94 5.42 -9.18
CA GLY A 266 -16.44 4.72 -10.36
C GLY A 266 -17.88 4.25 -10.16
N THR A 267 -18.66 4.23 -11.25
CA THR A 267 -20.02 3.68 -11.30
C THR A 267 -20.02 2.41 -12.15
N LEU A 268 -20.56 1.34 -11.60
CA LEU A 268 -20.79 0.06 -12.27
C LEU A 268 -22.28 -0.28 -12.33
N ARG A 269 -22.65 -1.19 -13.23
CA ARG A 269 -24.02 -1.72 -13.32
C ARG A 269 -24.01 -3.22 -13.02
N GLY A 270 -24.98 -3.69 -12.25
CA GLY A 270 -25.16 -5.13 -12.01
C GLY A 270 -25.35 -5.92 -13.30
N SER A 271 -26.04 -5.35 -14.29
CA SER A 271 -26.23 -5.92 -15.64
C SER A 271 -24.95 -6.03 -16.47
N ASP A 272 -23.88 -5.34 -16.11
CA ASP A 272 -22.58 -5.41 -16.76
C ASP A 272 -21.61 -6.40 -16.09
N VAL A 273 -22.01 -7.04 -15.00
CA VAL A 273 -21.20 -8.09 -14.36
C VAL A 273 -20.98 -9.24 -15.33
N GLY A 274 -19.75 -9.66 -15.46
CA GLY A 274 -19.33 -10.76 -16.32
C GLY A 274 -18.16 -11.52 -15.72
N THR A 275 -17.38 -12.17 -16.55
CA THR A 275 -16.21 -12.94 -16.09
C THR A 275 -14.93 -12.50 -16.79
N ASN A 276 -13.78 -12.75 -16.16
CA ASN A 276 -12.51 -12.75 -16.88
C ASN A 276 -12.31 -14.08 -17.63
N VAL A 277 -11.17 -14.21 -18.30
CA VAL A 277 -10.87 -15.42 -19.09
C VAL A 277 -10.66 -16.68 -18.22
N SER A 278 -10.45 -16.56 -16.91
CA SER A 278 -10.39 -17.70 -15.98
C SER A 278 -11.74 -18.06 -15.35
N GLY A 279 -12.82 -17.35 -15.74
CA GLY A 279 -14.17 -17.58 -15.22
C GLY A 279 -14.48 -16.87 -13.90
N GLN A 280 -13.56 -16.03 -13.36
CA GLN A 280 -13.81 -15.23 -12.17
C GLN A 280 -14.72 -14.05 -12.49
N ASN A 281 -15.60 -13.69 -11.55
CA ASN A 281 -16.47 -12.54 -11.68
C ASN A 281 -15.70 -11.22 -11.79
N VAL A 282 -16.11 -10.38 -12.73
CA VAL A 282 -15.60 -9.04 -12.98
C VAL A 282 -16.73 -8.04 -12.83
N TYR A 283 -16.48 -6.96 -12.10
CA TYR A 283 -17.43 -5.88 -11.80
C TYR A 283 -16.92 -4.57 -12.41
N PRO A 284 -17.07 -4.41 -13.73
CA PRO A 284 -16.47 -3.30 -14.46
C PRO A 284 -17.26 -2.02 -14.28
N MET A 285 -16.56 -0.91 -14.07
CA MET A 285 -17.14 0.43 -14.05
C MET A 285 -17.29 0.95 -15.48
N TYR A 286 -18.42 1.53 -15.80
CA TYR A 286 -18.64 2.14 -17.12
C TYR A 286 -18.29 3.64 -17.12
N LYS A 287 -18.22 4.25 -15.92
CA LYS A 287 -18.02 5.69 -15.75
C LYS A 287 -17.18 5.96 -14.50
N VAL A 288 -16.35 7.01 -14.53
CA VAL A 288 -15.65 7.57 -13.38
C VAL A 288 -15.96 9.06 -13.29
N ASP A 289 -16.44 9.51 -12.15
CA ASP A 289 -16.67 10.92 -11.83
C ASP A 289 -15.64 11.41 -10.81
N ILE A 290 -15.19 12.66 -10.99
CA ILE A 290 -14.37 13.39 -10.02
C ILE A 290 -15.22 14.52 -9.47
N ILE A 291 -15.44 14.51 -8.16
CA ILE A 291 -16.30 15.46 -7.45
C ILE A 291 -15.48 16.31 -6.47
N THR A 292 -15.74 17.62 -6.49
CA THR A 292 -15.11 18.57 -5.57
C THR A 292 -15.75 18.53 -4.19
N GLN A 293 -15.10 19.11 -3.17
CA GLN A 293 -15.68 19.29 -1.84
C GLN A 293 -16.94 20.19 -1.84
N LYS A 294 -17.17 20.97 -2.90
CA LYS A 294 -18.41 21.73 -3.11
C LYS A 294 -19.54 20.89 -3.73
N GLN A 295 -19.35 19.59 -3.83
CA GLN A 295 -20.30 18.62 -4.43
C GLN A 295 -20.63 18.93 -5.89
N VAL A 296 -19.65 19.43 -6.64
CA VAL A 296 -19.75 19.68 -8.07
C VAL A 296 -18.87 18.65 -8.81
N VAL A 297 -19.45 17.96 -9.78
CA VAL A 297 -18.69 17.07 -10.66
C VAL A 297 -17.77 17.93 -11.53
N ALA A 298 -16.47 17.81 -11.28
CA ALA A 298 -15.43 18.56 -12.01
C ALA A 298 -15.10 17.87 -13.35
N LYS A 299 -15.16 16.54 -13.39
CA LYS A 299 -14.86 15.76 -14.57
C LYS A 299 -15.61 14.43 -14.53
N THR A 300 -16.10 14.01 -15.70
CA THR A 300 -16.62 12.67 -15.96
C THR A 300 -15.73 12.00 -17.01
N TYR A 301 -15.32 10.77 -16.75
CA TYR A 301 -14.67 9.89 -17.71
C TYR A 301 -15.63 8.76 -18.06
N GLU A 302 -16.04 8.72 -19.32
CA GLU A 302 -16.87 7.69 -19.92
C GLU A 302 -16.43 7.52 -21.37
N VAL A 303 -16.01 6.32 -21.75
CA VAL A 303 -15.50 6.04 -23.10
C VAL A 303 -16.28 4.87 -23.67
N GLN A 304 -16.85 5.08 -24.85
CA GLN A 304 -17.61 4.05 -25.56
C GLN A 304 -16.74 2.81 -25.83
N ASP A 305 -17.33 1.64 -25.67
CA ASP A 305 -16.70 0.32 -25.89
C ASP A 305 -15.60 -0.08 -24.91
N PHE A 306 -15.33 0.76 -23.89
CA PHE A 306 -14.39 0.45 -22.81
C PHE A 306 -15.07 0.49 -21.46
N TYR A 307 -14.63 -0.42 -20.59
CA TYR A 307 -14.95 -0.43 -19.18
C TYR A 307 -13.66 -0.25 -18.36
N ILE A 308 -13.81 0.11 -17.10
CA ILE A 308 -12.70 0.29 -16.16
C ILE A 308 -12.80 -0.81 -15.13
N LEU A 309 -11.76 -1.64 -15.04
CA LEU A 309 -11.69 -2.73 -14.06
C LEU A 309 -11.42 -2.19 -12.67
N ASP A 310 -10.38 -1.38 -12.59
CA ASP A 310 -9.96 -0.68 -11.37
C ASP A 310 -9.23 0.63 -11.73
N GLY A 311 -8.93 1.42 -10.71
CA GLY A 311 -8.14 2.64 -10.84
C GLY A 311 -7.45 2.97 -9.53
N TYR A 312 -6.35 3.70 -9.64
CA TYR A 312 -5.62 4.21 -8.48
C TYR A 312 -5.03 5.59 -8.78
N VAL A 313 -4.77 6.33 -7.71
CA VAL A 313 -4.17 7.66 -7.79
C VAL A 313 -2.78 7.59 -7.20
N ALA A 314 -1.80 8.07 -7.97
CA ALA A 314 -0.44 8.29 -7.52
C ALA A 314 -0.07 9.75 -7.83
N ASP A 315 0.36 10.49 -6.84
CA ASP A 315 0.67 11.91 -6.94
C ASP A 315 -0.49 12.74 -7.54
N ASN A 316 -0.33 13.21 -8.75
CA ASN A 316 -1.27 14.06 -9.47
C ASN A 316 -1.92 13.35 -10.66
N MET A 317 -1.77 12.03 -10.74
CA MET A 317 -2.23 11.22 -11.86
C MET A 317 -3.11 10.06 -11.36
N MET A 318 -4.28 9.91 -11.98
CA MET A 318 -5.10 8.72 -11.85
C MET A 318 -4.86 7.79 -13.03
N THR A 319 -4.53 6.56 -12.75
CA THR A 319 -4.45 5.47 -13.74
C THR A 319 -5.76 4.70 -13.73
N LEU A 320 -6.31 4.44 -14.91
CA LEU A 320 -7.53 3.66 -15.12
C LEU A 320 -7.20 2.41 -15.92
N ASN A 321 -7.28 1.24 -15.30
CA ASN A 321 -7.09 -0.05 -15.96
C ASN A 321 -8.35 -0.43 -16.74
N ARG A 322 -8.25 -0.44 -18.06
CA ARG A 322 -9.40 -0.65 -18.95
C ARG A 322 -9.53 -2.09 -19.37
N VAL A 323 -10.78 -2.48 -19.65
CA VAL A 323 -11.15 -3.77 -20.21
C VAL A 323 -12.13 -3.59 -21.38
N ASN A 324 -12.06 -4.49 -22.36
CA ASN A 324 -13.04 -4.62 -23.43
C ASN A 324 -13.98 -5.78 -23.11
N ARG A 325 -15.26 -5.61 -23.43
CA ARG A 325 -16.26 -6.67 -23.30
C ARG A 325 -16.36 -7.47 -24.61
N ASN A 326 -16.20 -8.78 -24.51
CA ASN A 326 -16.49 -9.72 -25.57
C ASN A 326 -17.55 -10.70 -25.05
N GLU A 327 -18.80 -10.56 -25.51
CA GLU A 327 -19.97 -11.24 -24.98
C GLU A 327 -20.11 -11.02 -23.46
N ASN A 328 -19.81 -12.02 -22.63
CA ASN A 328 -19.84 -11.92 -21.18
C ASN A 328 -18.44 -11.93 -20.54
N THR A 329 -17.38 -11.91 -21.35
CA THR A 329 -16.00 -11.97 -20.89
C THR A 329 -15.31 -10.62 -21.05
N TYR A 330 -14.59 -10.19 -20.02
CA TYR A 330 -13.80 -8.96 -20.01
C TYR A 330 -12.32 -9.27 -20.21
N ILE A 331 -11.70 -8.55 -21.13
CA ILE A 331 -10.30 -8.72 -21.53
C ILE A 331 -9.56 -7.41 -21.28
N SER A 332 -8.45 -7.47 -20.56
CA SER A 332 -7.60 -6.30 -20.25
C SER A 332 -7.06 -5.65 -21.53
N THR A 333 -6.98 -4.33 -21.50
CA THR A 333 -6.42 -3.52 -22.58
C THR A 333 -5.50 -2.43 -22.01
N THR A 334 -5.03 -1.52 -22.84
CA THR A 334 -4.14 -0.43 -22.41
C THR A 334 -4.83 0.47 -21.39
N ALA A 335 -4.14 0.79 -20.31
CA ALA A 335 -4.60 1.77 -19.31
C ALA A 335 -4.78 3.17 -19.92
N ASP A 336 -5.63 3.98 -19.30
CA ASP A 336 -5.78 5.39 -19.60
C ASP A 336 -5.46 6.25 -18.35
N TYR A 337 -5.19 7.55 -18.56
CA TYR A 337 -4.67 8.41 -17.52
C TYR A 337 -5.45 9.71 -17.42
N ILE A 338 -5.74 10.12 -16.20
CA ILE A 338 -6.29 11.45 -15.90
C ILE A 338 -5.27 12.20 -15.04
N THR A 339 -4.80 13.33 -15.54
CA THR A 339 -3.90 14.22 -14.79
C THR A 339 -4.63 15.48 -14.35
N ASN A 340 -4.34 15.95 -13.15
CA ASN A 340 -4.78 17.26 -12.71
C ASN A 340 -3.71 18.30 -13.09
N ASN A 341 -4.03 19.15 -14.07
CA ASN A 341 -3.14 20.19 -14.56
C ASN A 341 -3.27 21.52 -13.78
N GLN A 342 -4.05 21.56 -12.70
CA GLN A 342 -4.07 22.75 -11.85
C GLN A 342 -2.71 22.89 -11.17
N GLU A 343 -2.13 24.08 -11.22
CA GLU A 343 -0.94 24.39 -10.44
C GLU A 343 -1.25 24.16 -8.95
N LYS A 344 -0.33 23.48 -8.24
CA LYS A 344 -0.40 23.39 -6.78
C LYS A 344 -0.39 24.81 -6.27
N GLU A 345 -1.33 25.21 -5.39
CA GLU A 345 -1.17 26.48 -4.65
C GLU A 345 0.21 26.42 -4.03
N GLU A 346 1.10 27.33 -4.49
CA GLU A 346 2.46 27.36 -4.00
C GLU A 346 2.40 27.69 -2.50
N SER A 347 2.83 26.76 -1.69
CA SER A 347 3.10 27.05 -0.29
C SER A 347 4.25 28.08 -0.25
N ASN A 348 4.15 29.07 0.63
CA ASN A 348 5.25 30.01 0.88
C ASN A 348 6.54 29.30 1.34
N ILE A 349 6.46 28.00 1.62
CA ILE A 349 7.57 27.12 2.00
C ILE A 349 7.56 25.91 1.07
N THR A 350 8.71 25.62 0.47
CA THR A 350 8.90 24.49 -0.44
C THR A 350 10.13 23.67 -0.03
N VAL A 351 10.10 22.38 -0.30
CA VAL A 351 11.29 21.52 -0.18
C VAL A 351 12.14 21.69 -1.42
N GLU A 352 13.36 22.16 -1.25
CA GLU A 352 14.35 22.23 -2.32
C GLU A 352 15.52 21.30 -2.04
N THR A 353 16.00 20.66 -3.10
CA THR A 353 17.27 19.93 -3.10
C THR A 353 18.32 20.71 -3.87
N TYR A 354 19.56 20.70 -3.39
CA TYR A 354 20.69 21.30 -4.09
C TYR A 354 21.97 20.53 -3.83
N ASN A 355 22.90 20.58 -4.78
CA ASN A 355 24.18 19.90 -4.64
C ASN A 355 25.22 20.83 -3.99
N ASP A 356 25.91 20.29 -2.99
CA ASP A 356 27.08 20.89 -2.34
C ASP A 356 28.30 20.04 -2.75
N ASP A 357 29.38 20.71 -3.21
CA ASP A 357 30.57 20.03 -3.74
C ASP A 357 31.26 19.10 -2.73
N LEU A 358 31.06 19.32 -1.44
CA LEU A 358 31.70 18.56 -0.37
C LEU A 358 30.76 17.53 0.28
N ARG A 359 29.45 17.82 0.32
CA ARG A 359 28.46 17.05 1.07
C ARG A 359 27.47 16.30 0.19
N GLY A 360 27.47 16.56 -1.12
CA GLY A 360 26.51 15.97 -2.04
C GLY A 360 25.15 16.67 -2.01
N THR A 361 24.06 15.90 -2.16
CA THR A 361 22.70 16.47 -2.19
C THR A 361 22.22 16.82 -0.79
N LEU A 362 21.78 18.05 -0.64
CA LEU A 362 21.23 18.61 0.61
C LEU A 362 19.78 19.01 0.42
N VAL A 363 18.99 18.87 1.47
CA VAL A 363 17.57 19.24 1.54
C VAL A 363 17.42 20.52 2.36
N ARG A 364 16.54 21.41 1.90
CA ARG A 364 16.22 22.67 2.58
C ARG A 364 14.72 22.96 2.47
N LEU A 365 14.12 23.42 3.56
CA LEU A 365 12.83 24.09 3.56
C LEU A 365 13.05 25.55 3.18
N THR A 366 12.71 25.90 1.94
CA THR A 366 12.95 27.23 1.37
C THR A 366 11.71 28.09 1.53
N TYR A 367 11.90 29.29 2.02
CA TYR A 367 10.87 30.31 2.19
C TYR A 367 10.88 31.28 1.02
N GLU A 368 9.74 31.52 0.37
CA GLU A 368 9.61 32.44 -0.77
C GLU A 368 10.21 33.82 -0.47
N ASN A 369 9.90 34.37 0.70
CA ASN A 369 10.39 35.67 1.13
C ASN A 369 11.62 35.58 2.04
N GLY A 370 12.30 34.43 2.05
CA GLY A 370 13.47 34.19 2.88
C GLY A 370 13.19 34.26 4.39
N ILE A 371 14.25 34.05 5.18
CA ILE A 371 14.24 34.16 6.64
C ILE A 371 15.45 34.95 7.11
N LYS A 372 15.52 35.29 8.38
CA LYS A 372 16.71 35.94 8.96
C LYS A 372 17.88 34.94 8.97
N ASP A 373 19.05 35.40 8.58
CA ASP A 373 20.32 34.68 8.74
C ASP A 373 20.78 34.84 10.19
N SER A 374 20.18 34.07 11.09
CA SER A 374 20.39 34.15 12.53
C SER A 374 20.46 32.76 13.13
N LYS A 375 20.92 32.67 14.36
CA LYS A 375 20.78 31.45 15.15
C LYS A 375 19.44 31.49 15.86
N ALA A 376 18.52 30.59 15.49
CA ALA A 376 17.26 30.47 16.21
C ALA A 376 17.49 30.17 17.69
N LYS A 377 16.62 30.66 18.52
CA LYS A 377 16.55 30.25 19.92
C LYS A 377 16.01 28.83 19.98
N ILE A 378 16.81 27.90 20.45
CA ILE A 378 16.40 26.49 20.60
C ILE A 378 15.59 26.32 21.87
N LEU A 379 14.38 25.80 21.71
CA LEU A 379 13.48 25.47 22.81
C LEU A 379 13.37 23.96 23.00
N LYS A 380 13.18 23.53 24.23
CA LYS A 380 12.82 22.16 24.58
C LYS A 380 11.45 22.19 25.25
N PRO A 381 10.42 21.61 24.64
CA PRO A 381 9.08 21.61 25.20
C PRO A 381 9.02 20.87 26.54
N LYS A 382 8.12 21.32 27.38
CA LYS A 382 7.76 20.59 28.59
C LYS A 382 6.82 19.45 28.20
N GLN A 383 7.12 18.25 28.64
CA GLN A 383 6.16 17.16 28.58
C GLN A 383 5.18 17.34 29.73
N VAL A 384 3.90 17.40 29.40
CA VAL A 384 2.84 17.38 30.41
C VAL A 384 2.46 15.92 30.62
N LEU A 385 2.84 15.38 31.76
CA LEU A 385 2.40 14.06 32.20
C LEU A 385 0.93 14.15 32.59
N PHE A 386 0.13 13.25 32.05
CA PHE A 386 -1.24 13.08 32.50
C PHE A 386 -1.29 12.29 33.79
N ASP A 387 -2.16 12.68 34.69
CA ASP A 387 -2.50 11.85 35.86
C ASP A 387 -3.06 10.49 35.45
N LYS A 388 -3.72 10.43 34.27
CA LYS A 388 -4.23 9.20 33.65
C LYS A 388 -4.25 9.36 32.14
N PRO A 389 -3.27 8.82 31.40
CA PRO A 389 -3.31 8.80 29.94
C PRO A 389 -4.57 8.04 29.47
N MET A 390 -5.23 8.55 28.43
CA MET A 390 -6.37 7.89 27.82
C MET A 390 -5.88 6.70 26.99
N VAL A 391 -6.16 5.48 27.44
CA VAL A 391 -5.90 4.26 26.67
C VAL A 391 -7.20 3.81 26.02
N VAL A 392 -7.18 3.74 24.69
CA VAL A 392 -8.33 3.33 23.88
C VAL A 392 -8.01 1.95 23.29
N SER A 393 -8.60 0.89 23.86
CA SER A 393 -8.38 -0.47 23.40
C SER A 393 -9.53 -0.95 22.52
N PHE A 394 -9.20 -1.78 21.52
CA PHE A 394 -10.15 -2.41 20.60
C PHE A 394 -9.98 -3.93 20.64
N ASP A 395 -10.96 -4.64 20.10
CA ASP A 395 -10.89 -6.09 19.94
C ASP A 395 -9.83 -6.44 18.89
N LYS A 396 -9.29 -7.66 18.99
CA LYS A 396 -8.29 -8.14 18.02
C LYS A 396 -8.89 -8.24 16.61
N PRO A 397 -8.12 -7.84 15.58
CA PRO A 397 -8.50 -8.05 14.19
C PRO A 397 -8.63 -9.55 13.87
N LYS A 398 -9.44 -9.86 12.86
CA LYS A 398 -9.55 -11.22 12.32
C LYS A 398 -8.33 -11.52 11.45
N VAL A 399 -7.85 -12.76 11.50
CA VAL A 399 -6.79 -13.22 10.59
C VAL A 399 -7.41 -13.35 9.19
N LYS A 400 -6.80 -12.69 8.22
CA LYS A 400 -7.16 -12.75 6.79
C LYS A 400 -6.06 -13.45 5.99
N ASN A 401 -6.42 -14.08 4.87
CA ASN A 401 -5.43 -14.57 3.92
C ASN A 401 -4.82 -13.36 3.20
N GLN A 402 -3.52 -13.17 3.37
CA GLN A 402 -2.78 -12.02 2.87
C GLN A 402 -1.39 -12.43 2.41
N TYR A 403 -0.79 -11.57 1.57
CA TYR A 403 0.57 -11.72 1.06
C TYR A 403 1.43 -10.58 1.58
N TYR A 404 2.54 -10.91 2.21
CA TYR A 404 3.46 -9.98 2.87
C TYR A 404 4.70 -9.79 2.01
N VAL A 405 5.02 -8.54 1.67
CA VAL A 405 6.21 -8.19 0.93
C VAL A 405 7.30 -7.75 1.88
N TYR A 406 8.40 -8.48 1.93
CA TYR A 406 9.58 -8.12 2.71
C TYR A 406 10.73 -7.71 1.79
N ALA A 407 11.36 -6.56 2.08
CA ALA A 407 12.57 -6.09 1.44
C ALA A 407 13.35 -5.18 2.40
N LEU A 408 14.65 -4.98 2.15
CA LEU A 408 15.50 -4.09 2.95
C LEU A 408 15.45 -4.35 4.47
N GLY A 409 15.17 -5.62 4.85
CA GLY A 409 15.10 -6.04 6.25
C GLY A 409 13.79 -5.72 6.97
N SER A 410 12.74 -5.30 6.26
CA SER A 410 11.45 -4.94 6.86
C SER A 410 10.26 -5.33 5.97
N LEU A 411 9.06 -5.37 6.55
CA LEU A 411 7.81 -5.48 5.80
C LEU A 411 7.58 -4.17 5.03
N GLN A 412 7.33 -4.27 3.74
CA GLN A 412 7.12 -3.12 2.85
C GLN A 412 5.64 -2.94 2.46
N GLY A 413 4.83 -3.99 2.59
CA GLY A 413 3.40 -3.93 2.31
C GLY A 413 2.70 -5.25 2.56
N VAL A 414 1.36 -5.17 2.67
CA VAL A 414 0.45 -6.31 2.83
C VAL A 414 -0.62 -6.22 1.75
N TYR A 415 -0.85 -7.31 1.04
CA TYR A 415 -1.73 -7.37 -0.13
C TYR A 415 -2.71 -8.53 -0.02
N GLU A 416 -3.91 -8.37 -0.55
CA GLU A 416 -4.90 -9.45 -0.65
C GLU A 416 -4.68 -10.31 -1.91
N LYS A 417 -3.91 -9.81 -2.90
CA LYS A 417 -3.62 -10.52 -4.16
C LYS A 417 -2.14 -10.82 -4.30
N ALA A 418 -1.81 -12.08 -4.60
CA ALA A 418 -0.44 -12.52 -4.81
C ALA A 418 0.26 -11.73 -5.94
N SER A 419 -0.44 -11.47 -7.05
CA SER A 419 0.13 -10.74 -8.20
C SER A 419 0.58 -9.31 -7.84
N TYR A 420 -0.19 -8.58 -7.02
CA TYR A 420 0.18 -7.24 -6.59
C TYR A 420 1.40 -7.27 -5.66
N ALA A 421 1.43 -8.24 -4.75
CA ALA A 421 2.57 -8.46 -3.88
C ALA A 421 3.85 -8.79 -4.67
N ILE A 422 3.75 -9.66 -5.69
CA ILE A 422 4.89 -10.04 -6.56
C ILE A 422 5.40 -8.83 -7.35
N GLN A 423 4.52 -8.05 -7.98
CA GLN A 423 4.89 -6.86 -8.73
C GLN A 423 5.60 -5.82 -7.86
N GLU A 424 5.15 -5.65 -6.62
CA GLU A 424 5.82 -4.75 -5.69
C GLU A 424 7.17 -5.32 -5.25
N ALA A 425 7.22 -6.61 -4.89
CA ALA A 425 8.46 -7.28 -4.51
C ALA A 425 9.52 -7.25 -5.63
N GLU A 426 9.11 -7.36 -6.91
CA GLU A 426 10.01 -7.25 -8.05
C GLU A 426 10.69 -5.89 -8.12
N LYS A 427 9.92 -4.79 -7.96
CA LYS A 427 10.44 -3.41 -8.02
C LYS A 427 11.51 -3.14 -6.95
N ILE A 428 11.28 -3.65 -5.73
CA ILE A 428 12.15 -3.40 -4.57
C ILE A 428 13.08 -4.57 -4.26
N LYS A 429 13.16 -5.57 -5.15
CA LYS A 429 13.95 -6.80 -4.99
C LYS A 429 13.63 -7.55 -3.70
N GLY A 430 12.35 -7.67 -3.40
CA GLY A 430 11.83 -8.26 -2.19
C GLY A 430 11.49 -9.75 -2.31
N VAL A 431 10.76 -10.21 -1.29
CA VAL A 431 10.23 -11.56 -1.13
C VAL A 431 8.76 -11.46 -0.79
N VAL A 432 7.94 -12.36 -1.32
CA VAL A 432 6.51 -12.49 -1.00
C VAL A 432 6.30 -13.75 -0.16
N ILE A 433 5.69 -13.58 1.01
CA ILE A 433 5.33 -14.68 1.93
C ILE A 433 3.82 -14.62 2.15
N SER A 434 3.15 -15.77 2.13
CA SER A 434 1.71 -15.86 2.42
C SER A 434 1.43 -15.83 3.93
N SER A 435 0.15 -15.70 4.30
CA SER A 435 -0.29 -15.81 5.70
C SER A 435 -0.09 -17.21 6.30
N SER A 436 0.05 -18.24 5.48
CA SER A 436 0.46 -19.60 5.88
C SER A 436 2.00 -19.73 6.07
N GLN A 437 2.75 -18.66 5.88
CA GLN A 437 4.22 -18.57 5.96
C GLN A 437 4.96 -19.31 4.82
N GLU A 438 4.28 -19.55 3.71
CA GLU A 438 4.90 -20.13 2.52
C GLU A 438 5.53 -19.04 1.65
N TYR A 439 6.68 -19.36 1.03
CA TYR A 439 7.32 -18.49 0.05
C TYR A 439 6.57 -18.55 -1.28
N VAL A 440 5.89 -17.46 -1.63
CA VAL A 440 5.14 -17.33 -2.89
C VAL A 440 6.02 -16.87 -4.02
N TRP A 441 6.99 -16.00 -3.72
CA TRP A 441 7.92 -15.45 -4.73
C TRP A 441 9.15 -14.82 -4.07
N GLU A 442 10.30 -14.92 -4.75
CA GLU A 442 11.56 -14.32 -4.29
C GLU A 442 12.36 -13.75 -5.44
N SER A 443 12.74 -12.48 -5.37
CA SER A 443 13.56 -11.81 -6.36
C SER A 443 14.94 -12.46 -6.51
N GLY A 444 15.33 -12.78 -7.76
CA GLY A 444 16.64 -13.31 -8.08
C GLY A 444 16.91 -14.75 -7.61
N ASN A 445 15.88 -15.47 -7.17
CA ASN A 445 15.97 -16.89 -6.78
C ASN A 445 15.37 -17.82 -7.86
N THR A 446 15.63 -17.52 -9.12
CA THR A 446 15.21 -18.34 -10.25
C THR A 446 16.44 -18.80 -11.02
N PRO A 447 16.64 -20.12 -11.25
CA PRO A 447 17.68 -20.62 -12.12
C PRO A 447 17.42 -20.19 -13.57
N ASN A 448 18.48 -20.14 -14.40
CA ASN A 448 18.34 -19.75 -15.80
C ASN A 448 17.59 -20.79 -16.66
N ILE A 449 17.53 -22.02 -16.19
CA ILE A 449 16.88 -23.14 -16.88
C ILE A 449 16.20 -24.01 -15.83
N TYR A 450 14.95 -24.32 -16.05
CA TYR A 450 14.20 -25.25 -15.22
C TYR A 450 13.10 -25.95 -16.03
N GLU A 451 12.81 -27.20 -15.66
CA GLU A 451 11.69 -27.96 -16.20
C GLU A 451 11.13 -28.86 -15.11
N VAL A 452 9.82 -28.81 -14.90
CA VAL A 452 9.10 -29.63 -13.94
C VAL A 452 9.16 -31.11 -14.34
N ASN A 453 9.53 -31.96 -13.40
CA ASN A 453 9.67 -33.40 -13.64
C ASN A 453 8.31 -34.10 -13.79
N ASN A 454 8.29 -35.25 -14.43
CA ASN A 454 7.10 -36.14 -14.57
C ASN A 454 5.89 -35.48 -15.28
N MET A 455 6.17 -34.54 -16.20
CA MET A 455 5.15 -33.89 -17.01
C MET A 455 5.08 -34.53 -18.40
N ASP A 456 4.29 -35.61 -18.52
CA ASP A 456 3.96 -36.21 -19.80
C ASP A 456 2.88 -35.38 -20.53
N GLU A 457 2.89 -35.45 -21.85
CA GLU A 457 1.85 -34.91 -22.71
C GLU A 457 0.48 -35.49 -22.34
N PHE A 458 -0.55 -34.65 -22.41
CA PHE A 458 -1.90 -35.03 -22.08
C PHE A 458 -2.89 -34.26 -22.96
N ARG A 459 -4.06 -34.82 -23.18
CA ARG A 459 -5.11 -34.22 -23.99
C ARG A 459 -6.41 -34.09 -23.17
N ALA A 460 -7.13 -33.01 -23.41
CA ALA A 460 -8.47 -32.82 -22.85
C ALA A 460 -9.42 -33.95 -23.30
N GLY A 461 -10.20 -34.45 -22.37
CA GLY A 461 -11.22 -35.45 -22.64
C GLY A 461 -12.37 -34.89 -23.48
N GLU A 462 -13.24 -35.78 -23.98
CA GLU A 462 -14.42 -35.34 -24.74
C GLU A 462 -15.35 -34.51 -23.85
N GLY A 463 -15.57 -33.25 -24.23
CA GLY A 463 -16.38 -32.30 -23.46
C GLY A 463 -15.66 -31.65 -22.25
N GLU A 464 -14.39 -31.96 -22.03
CA GLU A 464 -13.58 -31.34 -20.98
C GLU A 464 -12.95 -30.03 -21.48
N SER A 465 -13.02 -28.97 -20.69
CA SER A 465 -12.33 -27.72 -21.02
C SER A 465 -10.81 -27.87 -20.84
N THR A 466 -10.03 -27.11 -21.62
CA THR A 466 -8.56 -27.12 -21.50
C THR A 466 -8.07 -26.69 -20.11
N LEU A 467 -8.80 -25.77 -19.43
CA LEU A 467 -8.53 -25.38 -18.05
C LEU A 467 -8.73 -26.57 -17.09
N ALA A 468 -9.84 -27.30 -17.21
CA ALA A 468 -10.09 -28.48 -16.39
C ALA A 468 -9.05 -29.57 -16.63
N ALA A 469 -8.65 -29.79 -17.88
CA ALA A 469 -7.60 -30.75 -18.23
C ALA A 469 -6.24 -30.37 -17.61
N CYS A 470 -5.86 -29.09 -17.64
CA CYS A 470 -4.64 -28.60 -16.96
C CYS A 470 -4.69 -28.81 -15.45
N LEU A 471 -5.82 -28.47 -14.80
CA LEU A 471 -6.02 -28.70 -13.38
C LEU A 471 -5.97 -30.20 -13.05
N ASN A 472 -6.69 -31.07 -13.77
CA ASN A 472 -6.66 -32.52 -13.56
C ASN A 472 -5.25 -33.09 -13.76
N ARG A 473 -4.43 -32.50 -14.64
CA ARG A 473 -3.04 -32.92 -14.80
C ARG A 473 -2.18 -32.57 -13.60
N ILE A 474 -2.40 -31.38 -13.00
CA ILE A 474 -1.74 -30.98 -11.74
C ILE A 474 -2.22 -31.89 -10.60
N LEU A 475 -3.54 -32.09 -10.46
CA LEU A 475 -4.10 -32.99 -9.44
C LEU A 475 -3.47 -34.38 -9.47
N LYS A 476 -3.26 -34.90 -10.67
CA LYS A 476 -2.56 -36.18 -10.87
C LYS A 476 -1.09 -36.13 -10.46
N LEU A 477 -0.38 -35.02 -10.76
CA LEU A 477 1.00 -34.83 -10.34
C LEU A 477 1.12 -34.85 -8.81
N GLU A 478 0.15 -34.19 -8.13
CA GLU A 478 0.11 -34.04 -6.68
C GLU A 478 -0.56 -35.22 -5.94
N GLY A 479 -1.03 -36.24 -6.67
CA GLY A 479 -1.67 -37.42 -6.08
C GLY A 479 -3.08 -37.19 -5.55
N ALA A 480 -3.77 -36.16 -6.00
CA ALA A 480 -5.12 -35.74 -5.61
C ALA A 480 -6.18 -36.13 -6.68
N GLU A 481 -6.05 -37.29 -7.30
CA GLU A 481 -6.92 -37.75 -8.41
C GLU A 481 -8.39 -38.02 -7.98
N ASP A 482 -8.71 -37.96 -6.72
CA ASP A 482 -10.07 -38.05 -6.18
C ASP A 482 -10.87 -36.74 -6.37
N ILE A 483 -10.22 -35.64 -6.64
CA ILE A 483 -10.84 -34.35 -6.99
C ILE A 483 -11.05 -34.28 -8.52
N ASN A 484 -12.24 -33.90 -8.94
CA ASN A 484 -12.57 -33.71 -10.35
C ASN A 484 -12.70 -32.23 -10.67
N ALA A 485 -11.66 -31.68 -11.32
CA ALA A 485 -11.60 -30.26 -11.62
C ALA A 485 -12.78 -29.76 -12.50
N SER A 486 -13.25 -30.55 -13.46
CA SER A 486 -14.40 -30.17 -14.30
C SER A 486 -15.64 -29.91 -13.45
N LYS A 487 -15.92 -30.81 -12.50
CA LYS A 487 -17.08 -30.70 -11.59
C LYS A 487 -16.94 -29.52 -10.63
N GLU A 488 -15.75 -29.30 -10.09
CA GLU A 488 -15.51 -28.17 -9.18
C GLU A 488 -15.65 -26.83 -9.89
N LEU A 489 -15.16 -26.72 -11.12
CA LEU A 489 -15.33 -25.51 -11.97
C LEU A 489 -16.81 -25.28 -12.32
N GLU A 490 -17.56 -26.34 -12.67
CA GLU A 490 -19.02 -26.25 -12.91
C GLU A 490 -19.80 -25.79 -11.68
N ASN A 491 -19.32 -26.10 -10.47
CA ASN A 491 -19.86 -25.61 -9.21
C ASN A 491 -19.47 -24.15 -8.92
N GLY A 492 -18.68 -23.51 -9.78
CA GLY A 492 -18.24 -22.13 -9.63
C GLY A 492 -17.02 -21.94 -8.71
N LYS A 493 -16.29 -23.02 -8.38
CA LYS A 493 -15.10 -22.94 -7.53
C LYS A 493 -13.92 -22.36 -8.30
N PRO A 494 -13.24 -21.33 -7.77
CA PRO A 494 -12.07 -20.76 -8.41
C PRO A 494 -10.93 -21.78 -8.61
N PRO A 495 -10.19 -21.75 -9.72
CA PRO A 495 -9.08 -22.67 -9.97
C PRO A 495 -8.00 -22.68 -8.86
N ALA A 496 -7.65 -21.52 -8.29
CA ALA A 496 -6.70 -21.44 -7.20
C ALA A 496 -7.18 -22.17 -5.94
N GLU A 497 -8.47 -22.09 -5.62
CA GLU A 497 -9.05 -22.80 -4.47
C GLU A 497 -9.06 -24.33 -4.68
N ILE A 498 -9.29 -24.79 -5.92
CA ILE A 498 -9.16 -26.22 -6.25
C ILE A 498 -7.73 -26.71 -5.99
N LEU A 499 -6.73 -25.91 -6.38
CA LEU A 499 -5.33 -26.26 -6.13
C LEU A 499 -4.98 -26.24 -4.64
N THR A 500 -5.47 -25.29 -3.86
CA THR A 500 -5.28 -25.24 -2.40
C THR A 500 -5.77 -26.53 -1.74
N GLU A 501 -6.98 -26.96 -2.06
CA GLU A 501 -7.55 -28.19 -1.46
C GLU A 501 -6.80 -29.46 -1.89
N ALA A 502 -6.29 -29.46 -3.10
CA ALA A 502 -5.67 -30.65 -3.69
C ALA A 502 -4.23 -30.88 -3.23
N THR A 503 -3.48 -29.81 -3.03
CA THR A 503 -2.02 -29.89 -2.84
C THR A 503 -1.61 -29.87 -1.38
N GLY A 504 -2.50 -29.46 -0.48
CA GLY A 504 -2.18 -29.19 0.93
C GLY A 504 -1.30 -27.97 1.15
N GLY A 505 -0.93 -27.28 0.05
CA GLY A 505 -0.26 -25.99 0.03
C GLY A 505 -1.24 -24.87 -0.26
N GLU A 506 -0.79 -23.82 -0.93
CA GLU A 506 -1.63 -22.66 -1.26
C GLU A 506 -1.67 -22.43 -2.76
N GLY A 507 -2.88 -22.41 -3.34
CA GLY A 507 -3.14 -21.99 -4.72
C GLY A 507 -3.41 -20.51 -4.78
N PHE A 508 -2.92 -19.84 -5.83
CA PHE A 508 -3.09 -18.40 -5.98
C PHE A 508 -3.30 -17.97 -7.43
N ASP A 509 -4.02 -16.86 -7.55
CA ASP A 509 -4.24 -16.16 -8.80
C ASP A 509 -3.06 -15.22 -9.08
N LEU A 510 -2.37 -15.47 -10.18
CA LEU A 510 -1.25 -14.67 -10.66
C LEU A 510 -1.65 -13.75 -11.82
N THR A 511 -2.94 -13.44 -11.97
CA THR A 511 -3.43 -12.54 -13.03
C THR A 511 -2.75 -11.19 -12.96
N GLY A 512 -2.15 -10.77 -14.07
CA GLY A 512 -1.36 -9.54 -14.20
C GLY A 512 0.15 -9.74 -14.07
N CYS A 513 0.62 -10.91 -13.61
CA CYS A 513 2.03 -11.23 -13.62
C CYS A 513 2.58 -11.35 -15.06
N THR A 514 3.88 -11.15 -15.20
CA THR A 514 4.61 -11.38 -16.45
C THR A 514 5.04 -12.84 -16.58
N PRO A 515 5.38 -13.33 -17.79
CA PRO A 515 6.00 -14.65 -17.94
C PRO A 515 7.32 -14.81 -17.15
N GLU A 516 8.04 -13.73 -16.93
CA GLU A 516 9.27 -13.73 -16.13
C GLU A 516 8.98 -13.97 -14.65
N GLU A 517 7.97 -13.34 -14.10
CA GLU A 517 7.57 -13.47 -12.68
C GLU A 517 7.12 -14.89 -12.33
N ILE A 518 6.44 -15.58 -13.23
CA ILE A 518 5.99 -16.98 -12.98
C ILE A 518 7.11 -18.01 -13.01
N ARG A 519 8.32 -17.66 -13.46
CA ARG A 519 9.48 -18.58 -13.44
C ARG A 519 9.81 -19.06 -12.03
N TYR A 520 9.59 -18.23 -11.03
CA TYR A 520 9.80 -18.62 -9.63
C TYR A 520 8.97 -19.85 -9.28
N THR A 521 7.66 -19.80 -9.51
CA THR A 521 6.72 -20.90 -9.25
C THR A 521 7.15 -22.17 -9.99
N ILE A 522 7.47 -22.05 -11.29
CA ILE A 522 7.93 -23.19 -12.11
C ILE A 522 9.22 -23.81 -11.55
N SER A 523 10.16 -22.98 -11.09
CA SER A 523 11.46 -23.45 -10.56
C SER A 523 11.35 -24.16 -9.19
N HIS A 524 10.17 -24.08 -8.55
CA HIS A 524 9.86 -24.80 -7.32
C HIS A 524 8.99 -26.04 -7.56
N GLU A 525 9.18 -26.69 -8.73
CA GLU A 525 8.52 -27.94 -9.13
C GLU A 525 7.00 -27.86 -9.32
N THR A 526 6.45 -26.64 -9.42
CA THR A 526 5.02 -26.43 -9.59
C THR A 526 4.73 -25.84 -10.97
N PRO A 527 4.03 -26.56 -11.85
CA PRO A 527 3.67 -26.04 -13.16
C PRO A 527 2.60 -24.94 -13.05
N VAL A 528 2.60 -23.99 -13.98
CA VAL A 528 1.70 -22.86 -13.99
C VAL A 528 0.72 -22.95 -15.14
N ILE A 529 -0.57 -22.82 -14.86
CA ILE A 529 -1.59 -22.72 -15.89
C ILE A 529 -1.56 -21.30 -16.48
N ALA A 530 -1.52 -21.18 -17.80
CA ALA A 530 -1.60 -19.93 -18.53
C ALA A 530 -2.83 -19.92 -19.44
N MET A 531 -3.68 -18.91 -19.35
CA MET A 531 -4.81 -18.73 -20.25
C MET A 531 -4.34 -18.02 -21.52
N LEU A 532 -4.54 -18.62 -22.68
CA LEU A 532 -4.30 -18.00 -23.99
C LEU A 532 -5.55 -17.28 -24.51
N SER A 533 -6.72 -17.77 -24.14
CA SER A 533 -8.04 -17.16 -24.38
C SER A 533 -9.02 -17.60 -23.30
N ALA A 534 -10.26 -17.15 -23.37
CA ALA A 534 -11.31 -17.52 -22.40
C ALA A 534 -11.60 -19.04 -22.33
N ASP A 535 -11.34 -19.76 -23.41
CA ASP A 535 -11.63 -21.19 -23.58
C ASP A 535 -10.37 -22.03 -23.85
N HIS A 536 -9.20 -21.44 -23.80
CA HIS A 536 -7.92 -22.11 -24.10
C HIS A 536 -6.87 -21.86 -23.03
N ALA A 537 -6.62 -22.86 -22.21
CA ALA A 537 -5.57 -22.91 -21.22
C ALA A 537 -4.45 -23.87 -21.64
N VAL A 538 -3.23 -23.54 -21.29
CA VAL A 538 -2.04 -24.39 -21.46
C VAL A 538 -1.31 -24.54 -20.12
N LEU A 539 -0.50 -25.57 -19.98
CA LEU A 539 0.29 -25.84 -18.78
C LEU A 539 1.77 -25.53 -19.04
N VAL A 540 2.27 -24.43 -18.46
CA VAL A 540 3.67 -24.04 -18.57
C VAL A 540 4.48 -24.90 -17.60
N ILE A 541 5.43 -25.67 -18.14
CA ILE A 541 6.18 -26.71 -17.38
C ILE A 541 7.67 -26.42 -17.28
N GLY A 542 8.17 -25.41 -17.98
CA GLY A 542 9.60 -25.13 -17.95
C GLY A 542 9.99 -23.89 -18.74
N TYR A 543 11.22 -23.47 -18.54
CA TYR A 543 11.80 -22.34 -19.25
C TYR A 543 13.33 -22.45 -19.37
N THR A 544 13.86 -21.70 -20.33
CA THR A 544 15.26 -21.32 -20.46
C THR A 544 15.34 -19.82 -20.68
N ASP A 545 16.54 -19.26 -20.79
CA ASP A 545 16.69 -17.86 -21.20
C ASP A 545 16.11 -17.56 -22.59
N ALA A 546 16.03 -18.56 -23.44
CA ALA A 546 15.59 -18.42 -24.84
C ALA A 546 14.12 -18.76 -25.06
N LYS A 547 13.47 -19.58 -24.21
CA LYS A 547 12.12 -20.09 -24.45
C LYS A 547 11.44 -20.63 -23.22
N TYR A 548 10.10 -20.61 -23.25
CA TYR A 548 9.21 -21.37 -22.35
C TYR A 548 8.80 -22.68 -23.03
N ALA A 549 8.60 -23.73 -22.22
CA ALA A 549 8.02 -24.99 -22.65
C ALA A 549 6.62 -25.13 -22.01
N TYR A 550 5.63 -25.51 -22.79
CA TYR A 550 4.27 -25.74 -22.31
C TYR A 550 3.61 -26.93 -22.97
N LEU A 551 2.63 -27.51 -22.31
CA LEU A 551 1.77 -28.58 -22.80
C LEU A 551 0.42 -27.98 -23.19
N ASP A 552 -0.05 -28.28 -24.38
CA ASP A 552 -1.37 -27.83 -24.87
C ASP A 552 -2.36 -29.00 -24.86
N PRO A 553 -3.34 -29.01 -23.95
CA PRO A 553 -4.32 -30.11 -23.91
C PRO A 553 -5.29 -30.11 -25.10
N ALA A 554 -5.36 -29.05 -25.90
CA ALA A 554 -6.23 -28.99 -27.07
C ALA A 554 -5.74 -29.92 -28.19
N ASP A 555 -4.45 -29.97 -28.42
CA ASP A 555 -3.84 -30.87 -29.42
C ASP A 555 -3.08 -32.05 -28.79
N GLY A 556 -2.81 -32.00 -27.49
CA GLY A 556 -2.11 -33.04 -26.72
C GLY A 556 -0.61 -33.05 -26.97
N GLU A 557 -0.02 -31.94 -27.45
CA GLU A 557 1.39 -31.84 -27.79
C GLU A 557 2.14 -30.87 -26.89
N ARG A 558 3.46 -31.03 -26.91
CA ARG A 558 4.39 -30.12 -26.25
C ARG A 558 4.83 -29.02 -27.22
N HIS A 559 4.75 -27.79 -26.77
CA HIS A 559 5.13 -26.60 -27.50
C HIS A 559 6.24 -25.80 -26.82
N SER A 560 6.80 -24.86 -27.56
CA SER A 560 7.71 -23.87 -26.99
C SER A 560 7.47 -22.50 -27.62
N ALA A 561 7.64 -21.43 -26.81
CA ALA A 561 7.54 -20.03 -27.24
C ALA A 561 8.75 -19.26 -26.71
N THR A 562 9.27 -18.34 -27.51
CA THR A 562 10.24 -17.34 -27.02
C THR A 562 9.57 -16.43 -25.96
N PRO A 563 10.32 -15.69 -25.13
CA PRO A 563 9.74 -14.75 -24.17
C PRO A 563 8.74 -13.77 -24.81
N ASP A 564 9.08 -13.19 -25.96
CA ASP A 564 8.20 -12.26 -26.67
C ASP A 564 6.94 -12.95 -27.24
N GLU A 565 7.08 -14.18 -27.76
CA GLU A 565 5.94 -14.97 -28.20
C GLU A 565 5.03 -15.36 -27.04
N MET A 566 5.60 -15.81 -25.90
CA MET A 566 4.83 -16.15 -24.72
C MET A 566 4.06 -14.93 -24.20
N LYS A 567 4.71 -13.77 -24.10
CA LYS A 567 4.08 -12.51 -23.75
C LYS A 567 2.95 -12.14 -24.72
N GLY A 568 3.16 -12.36 -26.02
CA GLY A 568 2.12 -12.16 -27.03
C GLY A 568 0.92 -13.10 -26.86
N LEU A 569 1.17 -14.37 -26.56
CA LEU A 569 0.14 -15.40 -26.36
C LEU A 569 -0.77 -15.09 -25.18
N VAL A 570 -0.19 -14.67 -24.03
CA VAL A 570 -0.96 -14.44 -22.80
C VAL A 570 -1.53 -13.03 -22.68
N SER A 571 -0.98 -12.04 -23.38
CA SER A 571 -1.45 -10.65 -23.32
C SER A 571 -2.88 -10.50 -23.81
N GLY A 572 -3.30 -11.30 -24.81
CA GLY A 572 -4.67 -11.31 -25.32
C GLY A 572 -5.71 -11.75 -24.29
N SER A 573 -5.32 -12.51 -23.28
CA SER A 573 -6.18 -12.93 -22.16
C SER A 573 -6.05 -12.05 -20.92
N GLY A 574 -5.15 -11.05 -20.92
CA GLY A 574 -4.88 -10.19 -19.78
C GLY A 574 -3.85 -10.75 -18.81
N ASN A 575 -2.92 -11.58 -19.27
CA ASN A 575 -1.89 -12.23 -18.45
C ASN A 575 -2.48 -13.04 -17.29
N VAL A 576 -3.45 -13.90 -17.59
CA VAL A 576 -4.06 -14.75 -16.55
C VAL A 576 -3.22 -16.00 -16.34
N PHE A 577 -2.64 -16.10 -15.17
CA PHE A 577 -1.89 -17.27 -14.71
C PHE A 577 -2.47 -17.79 -13.39
N ILE A 578 -2.38 -19.09 -13.18
CA ILE A 578 -2.81 -19.77 -11.95
C ILE A 578 -1.68 -20.67 -11.51
N GLY A 579 -1.23 -20.48 -10.28
CA GLY A 579 -0.12 -21.22 -9.68
C GLY A 579 -0.46 -21.76 -8.29
N TYR A 580 0.50 -22.43 -7.68
CA TYR A 580 0.42 -22.90 -6.29
C TYR A 580 1.84 -23.10 -5.74
N VAL A 581 1.93 -23.17 -4.40
CA VAL A 581 3.12 -23.57 -3.66
C VAL A 581 2.80 -24.78 -2.79
N LYS A 582 3.86 -25.55 -2.41
CA LYS A 582 3.77 -26.75 -1.57
C LYS A 582 4.36 -26.49 -0.21
#